data_b8f14c01e75970945c950c2a90061056
#
_entry.id   b8f14c01e75970945c950c2a90061056
#
_cell.length_a   1.000
_cell.length_b   1.000
_cell.length_c   1.000
_cell.angle_alpha   90.00
_cell.angle_beta   90.00
_cell.angle_gamma   90.00
#
_symmetry.space_group_name_H-M   'P 1'
#
loop_
_entity.id
_entity.type
_entity.pdbx_description
1 polymer ?
#
loop_
_entity_poly.entity_id
_entity_poly.type
_entity_poly.pdbx_seq_one_letter_code
_entity_poly.pdbx_strand_id
1 'polypeptide(L)'
;MKIIVVGTGFVGLPHAAVLSEAGHEVYAYDIDPKKIAAYQTADAEEIERFVNEPGLPAAIADTIDRYLFFTSDISEIVEETDVFYMCINTPPKRDGSTDLTYYLKAAHDIAEFLAKRKNNNRVVLVNKSTVPVGTARLLERIMKEHAVENFGVASNPEFLAQGNAIDGSRRPDRIVVGADTEEDFRILRRVYSQFVNHVRIKYVETTPETAEAIKYMGNTLLLTYISFWNGVGARVGEALPNVRMEDLKLGVTADTRISTWGSYVSNGAGGSCFGKDIQSLIYQLNQAGTSTDLLQAVYNINEYQKTYLIDRAVHEADFNFNQKTVALLGLAFKKRTNDMRDSAALKAVEALLSKGVKSIRAYDPLAMDAAQDYWFNPEKNHLFERISYHNTVQEALDGSDAVYISTDWEEFRGLSRTIEKAVKPPYLVIDGRRMIPDYASLVEKGYQYLPVGGALIEPVEETAVPSTNGIVSEKELEKQA
;
A
#
# COMPACT_ATOMS: atom_id res chain seq x y z
N MET A 1 10.77 14.49 27.58
CA MET A 1 10.85 15.63 26.66
C MET A 1 9.44 16.01 26.28
N LYS A 2 9.20 17.29 26.00
CA LYS A 2 7.91 17.78 25.53
C LYS A 2 7.93 17.83 23.99
N ILE A 3 7.03 17.11 23.36
CA ILE A 3 7.01 16.89 21.90
C ILE A 3 5.63 17.26 21.36
N ILE A 4 5.59 18.00 20.25
CA ILE A 4 4.36 18.23 19.49
C ILE A 4 4.44 17.45 18.19
N VAL A 5 3.42 16.62 17.94
CA VAL A 5 3.23 15.92 16.66
C VAL A 5 2.15 16.64 15.88
N VAL A 6 2.51 17.26 14.77
CA VAL A 6 1.67 18.11 13.92
C VAL A 6 1.06 17.28 12.80
N GLY A 7 -0.25 17.07 12.87
CA GLY A 7 -0.99 16.18 12.00
C GLY A 7 -1.16 14.76 12.58
N THR A 8 -2.39 14.35 12.78
CA THR A 8 -2.77 13.09 13.43
C THR A 8 -3.37 12.09 12.46
N GLY A 9 -2.73 11.95 11.29
CA GLY A 9 -3.05 10.92 10.30
C GLY A 9 -2.32 9.60 10.54
N PHE A 10 -2.26 8.75 9.49
CA PHE A 10 -1.64 7.41 9.49
C PHE A 10 -0.15 7.37 9.89
N VAL A 11 0.54 8.49 9.87
CA VAL A 11 1.93 8.59 10.33
C VAL A 11 1.99 9.22 11.72
N GLY A 12 1.33 10.37 11.90
CA GLY A 12 1.48 11.17 13.11
C GLY A 12 0.84 10.54 14.33
N LEU A 13 -0.36 9.97 14.21
CA LEU A 13 -1.05 9.40 15.36
C LEU A 13 -0.34 8.15 15.92
N PRO A 14 0.08 7.15 15.11
CA PRO A 14 0.90 6.05 15.60
C PRO A 14 2.24 6.51 16.17
N HIS A 15 2.86 7.52 15.56
CA HIS A 15 4.12 8.08 16.06
C HIS A 15 3.96 8.74 17.42
N ALA A 16 2.90 9.54 17.61
CA ALA A 16 2.58 10.18 18.89
C ALA A 16 2.34 9.14 19.99
N ALA A 17 1.56 8.08 19.69
CA ALA A 17 1.29 7.01 20.64
C ALA A 17 2.57 6.28 21.07
N VAL A 18 3.46 5.91 20.15
CA VAL A 18 4.70 5.20 20.50
C VAL A 18 5.71 6.10 21.22
N LEU A 19 5.78 7.40 20.90
CA LEU A 19 6.62 8.34 21.68
C LEU A 19 6.10 8.53 23.12
N SER A 20 4.77 8.53 23.32
CA SER A 20 4.19 8.61 24.67
C SER A 20 4.45 7.33 25.48
N GLU A 21 4.42 6.15 24.86
CA GLU A 21 4.85 4.90 25.49
C GLU A 21 6.32 4.93 25.92
N ALA A 22 7.16 5.65 25.20
CA ALA A 22 8.57 5.86 25.55
C ALA A 22 8.76 6.85 26.73
N GLY A 23 7.65 7.37 27.31
CA GLY A 23 7.66 8.26 28.46
C GLY A 23 7.91 9.73 28.12
N HIS A 24 7.72 10.13 26.86
CA HIS A 24 7.70 11.54 26.49
C HIS A 24 6.31 12.15 26.74
N GLU A 25 6.29 13.44 27.05
CA GLU A 25 5.06 14.23 27.09
C GLU A 25 4.74 14.69 25.67
N VAL A 26 3.74 14.06 25.05
CA VAL A 26 3.43 14.22 23.63
C VAL A 26 2.08 14.88 23.44
N TYR A 27 2.07 15.95 22.68
CA TYR A 27 0.87 16.65 22.24
C TYR A 27 0.61 16.34 20.76
N ALA A 28 -0.43 15.57 20.49
CA ALA A 28 -0.91 15.27 19.16
C ALA A 28 -1.84 16.40 18.70
N TYR A 29 -1.35 17.25 17.81
CA TYR A 29 -2.02 18.42 17.30
C TYR A 29 -2.61 18.19 15.92
N ASP A 30 -3.89 18.49 15.74
CA ASP A 30 -4.55 18.53 14.42
C ASP A 30 -5.51 19.71 14.37
N ILE A 31 -5.62 20.34 13.20
CA ILE A 31 -6.54 21.46 12.96
C ILE A 31 -8.01 21.01 12.89
N ASP A 32 -8.27 19.70 12.73
CA ASP A 32 -9.61 19.15 12.68
C ASP A 32 -10.11 18.80 14.10
N PRO A 33 -11.02 19.61 14.66
CA PRO A 33 -11.53 19.37 16.01
C PRO A 33 -12.33 18.08 16.15
N LYS A 34 -12.86 17.52 15.04
CA LYS A 34 -13.60 16.24 15.07
C LYS A 34 -12.66 15.08 15.33
N LYS A 35 -11.46 15.09 14.72
CA LYS A 35 -10.43 14.08 15.01
C LYS A 35 -9.99 14.17 16.47
N ILE A 36 -9.69 15.38 16.94
CA ILE A 36 -9.25 15.60 18.33
C ILE A 36 -10.29 15.08 19.32
N ALA A 37 -11.57 15.44 19.11
CA ALA A 37 -12.65 14.95 19.96
C ALA A 37 -12.79 13.42 19.95
N ALA A 38 -12.66 12.78 18.78
CA ALA A 38 -12.69 11.33 18.66
C ALA A 38 -11.53 10.65 19.41
N TYR A 39 -10.32 11.17 19.28
CA TYR A 39 -9.13 10.59 19.93
C TYR A 39 -9.14 10.77 21.45
N GLN A 40 -9.70 11.86 21.95
CA GLN A 40 -9.87 12.13 23.39
C GLN A 40 -10.81 11.14 24.07
N THR A 41 -11.69 10.47 23.34
CA THR A 41 -12.57 9.43 23.91
C THR A 41 -11.82 8.16 24.28
N ALA A 42 -10.67 7.91 23.69
CA ALA A 42 -9.94 6.63 23.69
C ALA A 42 -10.80 5.42 23.24
N ASP A 43 -11.94 5.69 22.58
CA ASP A 43 -12.82 4.66 22.03
C ASP A 43 -12.27 4.14 20.71
N ALA A 44 -12.24 2.82 20.56
CA ALA A 44 -11.64 2.17 19.39
C ALA A 44 -12.39 2.51 18.11
N GLU A 45 -13.72 2.49 18.11
CA GLU A 45 -14.53 2.76 16.91
C GLU A 45 -14.37 4.21 16.46
N GLU A 46 -14.34 5.14 17.40
CA GLU A 46 -14.15 6.58 17.11
C GLU A 46 -12.75 6.86 16.55
N ILE A 47 -11.70 6.20 17.07
CA ILE A 47 -10.32 6.33 16.56
C ILE A 47 -10.22 5.73 15.15
N GLU A 48 -10.75 4.51 14.95
CA GLU A 48 -10.64 3.75 13.70
C GLU A 48 -11.39 4.39 12.53
N ARG A 49 -12.38 5.24 12.78
CA ARG A 49 -13.01 6.08 11.75
C ARG A 49 -12.03 6.97 11.00
N PHE A 50 -10.97 7.43 11.67
CA PHE A 50 -9.96 8.32 11.09
C PHE A 50 -8.66 7.58 10.75
N VAL A 51 -8.21 6.67 11.63
CA VAL A 51 -6.99 5.90 11.45
C VAL A 51 -7.23 4.47 11.89
N ASN A 52 -7.58 3.62 10.92
CA ASN A 52 -7.73 2.18 11.15
C ASN A 52 -6.35 1.52 11.11
N GLU A 53 -5.78 1.30 12.30
CA GLU A 53 -4.47 0.69 12.47
C GLU A 53 -4.48 -0.26 13.68
N PRO A 54 -4.19 -1.56 13.48
CA PRO A 54 -4.19 -2.54 14.57
C PRO A 54 -3.30 -2.14 15.74
N GLY A 55 -3.84 -2.22 16.96
CA GLY A 55 -3.14 -1.90 18.19
C GLY A 55 -3.06 -0.41 18.54
N LEU A 56 -3.47 0.50 17.64
CA LEU A 56 -3.45 1.94 17.88
C LEU A 56 -4.41 2.36 19.02
N PRO A 57 -5.69 1.91 19.08
CA PRO A 57 -6.57 2.27 20.17
C PRO A 57 -6.03 1.87 21.54
N ALA A 58 -5.43 0.68 21.66
CA ALA A 58 -4.82 0.22 22.90
C ALA A 58 -3.61 1.09 23.30
N ALA A 59 -2.72 1.42 22.35
CA ALA A 59 -1.58 2.29 22.62
C ALA A 59 -1.99 3.70 23.09
N ILE A 60 -3.09 4.23 22.55
CA ILE A 60 -3.66 5.51 23.01
C ILE A 60 -4.23 5.36 24.43
N ALA A 61 -5.05 4.34 24.68
CA ALA A 61 -5.68 4.12 25.98
C ALA A 61 -4.67 3.95 27.13
N ASP A 62 -3.51 3.35 26.85
CA ASP A 62 -2.44 3.15 27.83
C ASP A 62 -1.74 4.45 28.26
N THR A 63 -1.78 5.50 27.43
CA THR A 63 -0.95 6.70 27.60
C THR A 63 -1.71 8.02 27.64
N ILE A 64 -3.00 8.03 27.26
CA ILE A 64 -3.85 9.23 27.23
C ILE A 64 -3.90 9.90 28.61
N ASP A 65 -3.95 11.23 28.63
CA ASP A 65 -4.01 12.10 29.82
C ASP A 65 -2.84 11.95 30.81
N ARG A 66 -1.88 11.07 30.48
CA ARG A 66 -0.68 10.86 31.28
C ARG A 66 0.60 11.28 30.54
N TYR A 67 0.73 10.85 29.29
CA TYR A 67 1.85 11.13 28.41
C TYR A 67 1.41 11.57 27.03
N LEU A 68 0.19 11.26 26.62
CA LEU A 68 -0.39 11.61 25.33
C LEU A 68 -1.58 12.55 25.53
N PHE A 69 -1.52 13.71 24.91
CA PHE A 69 -2.53 14.73 24.95
C PHE A 69 -2.98 15.11 23.54
N PHE A 70 -4.27 15.34 23.34
CA PHE A 70 -4.83 15.73 22.04
C PHE A 70 -5.33 17.17 22.10
N THR A 71 -4.93 17.98 21.10
CA THR A 71 -5.31 19.40 21.07
C THR A 71 -5.43 19.94 19.65
N SER A 72 -6.29 20.93 19.47
CA SER A 72 -6.36 21.78 18.27
C SER A 72 -5.74 23.17 18.48
N ASP A 73 -5.14 23.43 19.65
CA ASP A 73 -4.44 24.67 19.97
C ASP A 73 -3.15 24.36 20.73
N ILE A 74 -2.03 24.89 20.22
CA ILE A 74 -0.69 24.70 20.78
C ILE A 74 -0.10 25.97 21.39
N SER A 75 -0.86 27.07 21.43
CA SER A 75 -0.37 28.39 21.80
C SER A 75 0.32 28.43 23.18
N GLU A 76 -0.19 27.69 24.16
CA GLU A 76 0.39 27.62 25.50
C GLU A 76 1.50 26.58 25.63
N ILE A 77 1.53 25.58 24.74
CA ILE A 77 2.42 24.42 24.81
C ILE A 77 3.77 24.72 24.16
N VAL A 78 3.77 25.57 23.14
CA VAL A 78 4.94 25.93 22.33
C VAL A 78 6.11 26.43 23.19
N GLU A 79 5.82 27.14 24.29
CA GLU A 79 6.84 27.75 25.14
C GLU A 79 7.88 26.73 25.67
N GLU A 80 7.45 25.52 26.04
CA GLU A 80 8.31 24.52 26.63
C GLU A 80 8.61 23.34 25.69
N THR A 81 8.22 23.43 24.42
CA THR A 81 8.38 22.33 23.46
C THR A 81 9.84 22.16 23.03
N ASP A 82 10.34 20.94 23.09
CA ASP A 82 11.70 20.56 22.64
C ASP A 82 11.72 20.21 21.15
N VAL A 83 10.69 19.50 20.67
CA VAL A 83 10.65 18.92 19.31
C VAL A 83 9.27 19.03 18.68
N PHE A 84 9.20 19.45 17.43
CA PHE A 84 8.02 19.39 16.57
C PHE A 84 8.21 18.33 15.49
N TYR A 85 7.31 17.36 15.39
CA TYR A 85 7.26 16.42 14.28
C TYR A 85 6.21 16.85 13.26
N MET A 86 6.63 17.18 12.05
CA MET A 86 5.77 17.56 10.92
C MET A 86 5.26 16.30 10.23
N CYS A 87 4.03 15.88 10.55
CA CYS A 87 3.37 14.68 10.02
C CYS A 87 2.20 15.05 9.09
N ILE A 88 2.43 16.01 8.22
CA ILE A 88 1.42 16.61 7.32
C ILE A 88 1.29 15.80 6.04
N ASN A 89 0.09 15.68 5.53
CA ASN A 89 -0.17 15.00 4.26
C ASN A 89 0.46 15.77 3.08
N THR A 90 1.12 15.01 2.18
CA THR A 90 1.83 15.52 1.00
C THR A 90 1.34 14.77 -0.25
N PRO A 91 0.12 15.08 -0.76
CA PRO A 91 -0.46 14.36 -1.88
C PRO A 91 0.30 14.65 -3.19
N PRO A 92 0.19 13.77 -4.20
CA PRO A 92 0.76 14.02 -5.50
C PRO A 92 -0.07 15.04 -6.28
N LYS A 93 0.59 15.87 -7.09
CA LYS A 93 -0.04 16.66 -8.15
C LYS A 93 -0.12 15.85 -9.45
N ARG A 94 -0.88 16.37 -10.43
CA ARG A 94 -1.05 15.72 -11.75
C ARG A 94 0.24 15.56 -12.55
N ASP A 95 1.22 16.44 -12.34
CA ASP A 95 2.54 16.39 -12.97
C ASP A 95 3.54 15.47 -12.27
N GLY A 96 3.10 14.76 -11.24
CA GLY A 96 3.93 13.89 -10.41
C GLY A 96 4.67 14.60 -9.29
N SER A 97 4.66 15.93 -9.23
CA SER A 97 5.26 16.68 -8.13
C SER A 97 4.45 16.49 -6.83
N THR A 98 5.11 16.74 -5.71
CA THR A 98 4.46 16.69 -4.39
C THR A 98 3.75 18.01 -4.09
N ASP A 99 2.50 17.96 -3.66
CA ASP A 99 1.78 19.12 -3.17
C ASP A 99 2.16 19.43 -1.71
N LEU A 100 2.88 20.51 -1.51
CA LEU A 100 3.30 20.98 -0.20
C LEU A 100 2.37 22.04 0.41
N THR A 101 1.21 22.32 -0.18
CA THR A 101 0.33 23.43 0.26
C THR A 101 -0.02 23.33 1.75
N TYR A 102 -0.46 22.16 2.21
CA TYR A 102 -0.80 21.96 3.63
C TYR A 102 0.43 21.98 4.53
N TYR A 103 1.54 21.41 4.04
CA TYR A 103 2.80 21.42 4.75
C TYR A 103 3.34 22.83 4.97
N LEU A 104 3.35 23.67 3.92
CA LEU A 104 3.81 25.05 3.99
C LEU A 104 2.94 25.89 4.92
N LYS A 105 1.62 25.73 4.84
CA LYS A 105 0.71 26.41 5.78
C LYS A 105 1.04 26.06 7.24
N ALA A 106 1.16 24.77 7.56
CA ALA A 106 1.51 24.34 8.92
C ALA A 106 2.89 24.85 9.34
N ALA A 107 3.87 24.90 8.43
CA ALA A 107 5.20 25.44 8.72
C ALA A 107 5.15 26.95 9.07
N HIS A 108 4.37 27.75 8.34
CA HIS A 108 4.17 29.17 8.65
C HIS A 108 3.42 29.36 9.95
N ASP A 109 2.33 28.62 10.19
CA ASP A 109 1.57 28.69 11.44
C ASP A 109 2.47 28.40 12.67
N ILE A 110 3.29 27.35 12.59
CA ILE A 110 4.26 26.99 13.65
C ILE A 110 5.33 28.07 13.82
N ALA A 111 5.84 28.62 12.73
CA ALA A 111 6.85 29.69 12.77
C ALA A 111 6.29 30.93 13.49
N GLU A 112 5.01 31.29 13.28
CA GLU A 112 4.33 32.38 14.00
C GLU A 112 4.22 32.12 15.51
N PHE A 113 3.95 30.89 15.92
CA PHE A 113 3.95 30.52 17.34
C PHE A 113 5.36 30.60 17.94
N LEU A 114 6.35 30.04 17.24
CA LEU A 114 7.74 30.02 17.70
C LEU A 114 8.36 31.42 17.78
N ALA A 115 8.03 32.33 16.87
CA ALA A 115 8.50 33.70 16.88
C ALA A 115 7.99 34.49 18.11
N LYS A 116 6.90 34.06 18.73
CA LYS A 116 6.34 34.69 19.95
C LYS A 116 6.87 34.07 21.25
N ARG A 117 7.68 33.03 21.14
CA ARG A 117 8.26 32.28 22.26
C ARG A 117 9.18 33.20 23.07
N LYS A 118 9.06 33.12 24.40
CA LYS A 118 9.85 33.99 25.32
C LYS A 118 11.12 33.33 25.79
N ASN A 119 11.10 31.98 25.93
CA ASN A 119 12.32 31.27 26.27
C ASN A 119 13.21 31.08 25.03
N ASN A 120 14.51 31.01 25.23
CA ASN A 120 15.48 30.81 24.16
C ASN A 120 16.07 29.38 24.17
N ASN A 121 15.32 28.39 24.69
CA ASN A 121 15.74 27.00 24.62
C ASN A 121 15.69 26.53 23.15
N ARG A 122 16.64 25.69 22.77
CA ARG A 122 16.66 25.13 21.41
C ARG A 122 15.43 24.28 21.14
N VAL A 123 14.82 24.47 19.98
CA VAL A 123 13.70 23.66 19.47
C VAL A 123 14.10 23.02 18.16
N VAL A 124 13.75 21.75 17.94
CA VAL A 124 14.04 21.05 16.68
C VAL A 124 12.75 20.76 15.94
N LEU A 125 12.65 21.23 14.69
CA LEU A 125 11.56 20.92 13.78
C LEU A 125 11.97 19.73 12.90
N VAL A 126 11.19 18.68 12.90
CA VAL A 126 11.53 17.41 12.28
C VAL A 126 10.54 17.06 11.17
N ASN A 127 11.01 16.99 9.93
CA ASN A 127 10.22 16.44 8.82
C ASN A 127 10.04 14.94 8.99
N LYS A 128 8.82 14.53 9.36
CA LYS A 128 8.42 13.14 9.42
C LYS A 128 7.64 12.72 8.18
N SER A 129 6.92 13.63 7.56
CA SER A 129 6.26 13.45 6.27
C SER A 129 7.27 13.06 5.18
N THR A 130 6.84 12.27 4.21
CA THR A 130 7.62 12.07 2.98
C THR A 130 7.55 13.32 2.13
N VAL A 131 8.66 14.03 2.05
CA VAL A 131 8.79 15.34 1.39
C VAL A 131 9.90 15.32 0.35
N PRO A 132 9.83 16.13 -0.72
CA PRO A 132 10.92 16.29 -1.70
C PRO A 132 12.26 16.61 -1.05
N VAL A 133 13.34 16.13 -1.65
CA VAL A 133 14.71 16.42 -1.19
C VAL A 133 14.95 17.93 -1.21
N GLY A 134 15.43 18.48 -0.09
CA GLY A 134 15.62 19.91 0.12
C GLY A 134 14.47 20.61 0.87
N THR A 135 13.40 19.88 1.26
CA THR A 135 12.30 20.47 2.03
C THR A 135 12.75 20.92 3.43
N ALA A 136 13.75 20.28 4.03
CA ALA A 136 14.35 20.77 5.27
C ALA A 136 14.89 22.19 5.13
N ARG A 137 15.51 22.51 4.00
CA ARG A 137 16.02 23.88 3.73
C ARG A 137 14.88 24.88 3.52
N LEU A 138 13.76 24.43 2.97
CA LEU A 138 12.57 25.26 2.85
C LEU A 138 12.00 25.59 4.22
N LEU A 139 11.88 24.58 5.10
CA LEU A 139 11.45 24.77 6.48
C LEU A 139 12.38 25.72 7.26
N GLU A 140 13.70 25.54 7.14
CA GLU A 140 14.70 26.42 7.74
C GLU A 140 14.53 27.88 7.27
N ARG A 141 14.26 28.09 5.98
CA ARG A 141 14.02 29.43 5.41
C ARG A 141 12.77 30.06 6.03
N ILE A 142 11.67 29.32 6.12
CA ILE A 142 10.42 29.81 6.72
C ILE A 142 10.65 30.23 8.18
N MET A 143 11.38 29.43 8.97
CA MET A 143 11.69 29.81 10.35
C MET A 143 12.49 31.12 10.43
N LYS A 144 13.49 31.30 9.55
CA LYS A 144 14.30 32.52 9.44
C LYS A 144 13.48 33.75 9.01
N GLU A 145 12.55 33.57 8.05
CA GLU A 145 11.64 34.62 7.58
C GLU A 145 10.73 35.15 8.68
N HIS A 146 10.34 34.27 9.62
CA HIS A 146 9.55 34.62 10.81
C HIS A 146 10.40 35.06 12.01
N ALA A 147 11.72 35.23 11.85
CA ALA A 147 12.66 35.59 12.91
C ALA A 147 12.63 34.62 14.12
N VAL A 148 12.40 33.33 13.88
CA VAL A 148 12.51 32.33 14.94
C VAL A 148 13.97 32.19 15.34
N GLU A 149 14.24 32.25 16.65
CA GLU A 149 15.59 32.15 17.21
C GLU A 149 15.85 30.73 17.76
N ASN A 150 17.11 30.33 17.83
CA ASN A 150 17.62 29.07 18.43
C ASN A 150 16.82 27.81 18.05
N PHE A 151 16.68 27.57 16.76
CA PHE A 151 16.03 26.39 16.23
C PHE A 151 17.01 25.50 15.45
N GLY A 152 16.64 24.21 15.32
CA GLY A 152 17.23 23.26 14.39
C GLY A 152 16.18 22.72 13.45
N VAL A 153 16.60 22.26 12.26
CA VAL A 153 15.74 21.53 11.33
C VAL A 153 16.35 20.17 11.06
N ALA A 154 15.52 19.14 11.12
CA ALA A 154 15.93 17.77 10.85
C ALA A 154 14.91 17.06 9.94
N SER A 155 15.37 15.99 9.27
CA SER A 155 14.52 15.06 8.53
C SER A 155 14.62 13.67 9.17
N ASN A 156 13.49 13.10 9.53
CA ASN A 156 13.38 11.78 10.14
C ASN A 156 12.22 11.02 9.48
N PRO A 157 12.42 10.53 8.26
CA PRO A 157 11.37 9.85 7.51
C PRO A 157 10.89 8.59 8.22
N GLU A 158 9.63 8.23 8.00
CA GLU A 158 9.02 6.98 8.45
C GLU A 158 9.26 5.84 7.44
N PHE A 159 9.24 4.60 7.92
CA PHE A 159 9.32 3.39 7.11
C PHE A 159 8.20 2.41 7.49
N LEU A 160 7.03 2.96 7.81
CA LEU A 160 5.89 2.21 8.30
C LEU A 160 5.18 1.46 7.18
N ALA A 161 4.64 0.31 7.51
CA ALA A 161 3.71 -0.42 6.66
C ALA A 161 2.32 -0.33 7.28
N GLN A 162 1.37 0.29 6.59
CA GLN A 162 -0.02 0.39 7.04
C GLN A 162 -0.57 -1.00 7.40
N GLY A 163 -1.37 -1.10 8.47
CA GLY A 163 -1.81 -2.37 9.06
C GLY A 163 -0.75 -3.04 9.96
N ASN A 164 0.42 -2.39 10.15
CA ASN A 164 1.48 -2.80 11.07
C ASN A 164 2.29 -1.60 11.60
N ALA A 165 1.68 -0.40 11.63
CA ALA A 165 2.42 0.83 11.95
C ALA A 165 2.83 0.89 13.43
N ILE A 166 2.00 0.42 14.34
CA ILE A 166 2.31 0.40 15.78
C ILE A 166 3.48 -0.55 16.05
N ASP A 167 3.41 -1.81 15.60
CA ASP A 167 4.49 -2.77 15.81
C ASP A 167 5.77 -2.33 15.09
N GLY A 168 5.65 -1.81 13.87
CA GLY A 168 6.78 -1.27 13.11
C GLY A 168 7.42 -0.05 13.78
N SER A 169 6.65 0.78 14.50
CA SER A 169 7.18 1.91 15.27
C SER A 169 7.84 1.48 16.58
N ARG A 170 7.29 0.45 17.24
CA ARG A 170 7.87 -0.12 18.46
C ARG A 170 9.16 -0.92 18.19
N ARG A 171 9.29 -1.50 17.00
CA ARG A 171 10.42 -2.35 16.59
C ARG A 171 10.88 -2.03 15.18
N PRO A 172 11.37 -0.79 14.94
CA PRO A 172 11.80 -0.40 13.61
C PRO A 172 13.07 -1.14 13.20
N ASP A 173 13.19 -1.50 11.92
CA ASP A 173 14.46 -2.02 11.38
C ASP A 173 15.56 -0.98 11.43
N ARG A 174 15.19 0.29 11.24
CA ARG A 174 16.09 1.43 11.24
C ARG A 174 15.39 2.73 11.63
N ILE A 175 16.18 3.64 12.20
CA ILE A 175 15.81 5.04 12.41
C ILE A 175 16.84 5.87 11.66
N VAL A 176 16.38 6.74 10.75
CA VAL A 176 17.24 7.66 10.00
C VAL A 176 16.96 9.06 10.48
N VAL A 177 18.00 9.77 10.87
CA VAL A 177 17.94 11.15 11.33
C VAL A 177 18.93 11.97 10.50
N GLY A 178 18.44 12.96 9.77
CA GLY A 178 19.23 13.93 9.06
C GLY A 178 19.21 15.27 9.81
N ALA A 179 20.35 15.79 10.21
CA ALA A 179 20.49 17.08 10.86
C ALA A 179 21.84 17.73 10.50
N ASP A 180 22.00 19.03 10.80
CA ASP A 180 23.22 19.77 10.48
C ASP A 180 24.14 19.93 11.66
N THR A 181 23.65 19.84 12.91
CA THR A 181 24.42 20.13 14.11
C THR A 181 24.43 18.96 15.07
N GLU A 182 25.52 18.77 15.81
CA GLU A 182 25.64 17.79 16.86
C GLU A 182 24.60 18.02 17.99
N GLU A 183 24.20 19.27 18.20
CA GLU A 183 23.17 19.60 19.18
C GLU A 183 21.82 19.01 18.79
N ASP A 184 21.43 19.12 17.51
CA ASP A 184 20.17 18.54 17.00
C ASP A 184 20.21 17.02 17.07
N PHE A 185 21.33 16.39 16.70
CA PHE A 185 21.50 14.96 16.85
C PHE A 185 21.37 14.52 18.32
N ARG A 186 21.97 15.26 19.26
CA ARG A 186 21.87 14.95 20.70
C ARG A 186 20.43 15.01 21.21
N ILE A 187 19.64 16.01 20.75
CA ILE A 187 18.21 16.11 21.09
C ILE A 187 17.46 14.90 20.54
N LEU A 188 17.65 14.54 19.27
CA LEU A 188 16.93 13.42 18.64
C LEU A 188 17.40 12.04 19.14
N ARG A 189 18.68 11.86 19.54
CA ARG A 189 19.11 10.64 20.27
C ARG A 189 18.39 10.50 21.62
N ARG A 190 18.04 11.58 22.29
CA ARG A 190 17.24 11.53 23.52
C ARG A 190 15.80 11.11 23.23
N VAL A 191 15.19 11.57 22.14
CA VAL A 191 13.86 11.13 21.72
C VAL A 191 13.88 9.61 21.46
N TYR A 192 14.89 9.11 20.77
CA TYR A 192 15.04 7.70 20.40
C TYR A 192 15.94 6.90 21.35
N SER A 193 16.12 7.35 22.60
CA SER A 193 17.10 6.75 23.53
C SER A 193 16.94 5.24 23.76
N GLN A 194 15.70 4.73 23.68
CA GLN A 194 15.40 3.29 23.79
C GLN A 194 15.89 2.48 22.58
N PHE A 195 16.16 3.13 21.43
CA PHE A 195 16.53 2.49 20.16
C PHE A 195 18.00 2.70 19.79
N VAL A 196 18.62 3.81 20.19
CA VAL A 196 19.98 4.22 19.74
C VAL A 196 21.03 3.14 19.99
N ASN A 197 20.93 2.41 21.10
CA ASN A 197 21.87 1.35 21.47
C ASN A 197 21.30 -0.06 21.27
N HIS A 198 20.19 -0.20 20.55
CA HIS A 198 19.57 -1.50 20.36
C HIS A 198 20.31 -2.29 19.27
N VAL A 199 20.77 -3.51 19.57
CA VAL A 199 21.64 -4.33 18.70
C VAL A 199 21.03 -4.61 17.32
N ARG A 200 19.71 -4.68 17.22
CA ARG A 200 19.00 -5.00 15.97
C ARG A 200 18.52 -3.79 15.18
N ILE A 201 18.45 -2.60 15.81
CA ILE A 201 17.94 -1.38 15.18
C ILE A 201 19.11 -0.55 14.72
N LYS A 202 19.15 -0.22 13.44
CA LYS A 202 20.18 0.65 12.89
C LYS A 202 19.77 2.10 13.07
N TYR A 203 20.47 2.84 13.91
CA TYR A 203 20.35 4.28 14.03
C TYR A 203 21.37 4.95 13.09
N VAL A 204 20.86 5.71 12.10
CA VAL A 204 21.67 6.32 11.03
C VAL A 204 21.58 7.83 11.14
N GLU A 205 22.72 8.48 11.33
CA GLU A 205 22.85 9.94 11.30
C GLU A 205 23.44 10.40 9.98
N THR A 206 22.85 11.44 9.37
CA THR A 206 23.23 11.92 8.06
C THR A 206 22.77 13.38 7.85
N THR A 207 22.92 13.93 6.64
CA THR A 207 22.36 15.24 6.29
C THR A 207 20.83 15.16 6.10
N PRO A 208 20.10 16.27 6.29
CA PRO A 208 18.67 16.31 6.06
C PRO A 208 18.25 15.82 4.67
N GLU A 209 18.96 16.27 3.63
CA GLU A 209 18.72 15.90 2.25
C GLU A 209 18.94 14.40 2.00
N THR A 210 19.97 13.82 2.60
CA THR A 210 20.24 12.38 2.50
C THR A 210 19.12 11.58 3.19
N ALA A 211 18.63 12.03 4.34
CA ALA A 211 17.52 11.37 5.04
C ALA A 211 16.23 11.40 4.20
N GLU A 212 15.91 12.55 3.57
CA GLU A 212 14.79 12.70 2.64
C GLU A 212 14.96 11.77 1.43
N ALA A 213 16.15 11.71 0.82
CA ALA A 213 16.46 10.85 -0.31
C ALA A 213 16.34 9.35 0.03
N ILE A 214 16.78 8.92 1.22
CA ILE A 214 16.70 7.54 1.69
C ILE A 214 15.25 7.03 1.65
N LYS A 215 14.27 7.88 2.01
CA LYS A 215 12.85 7.50 1.95
C LYS A 215 12.41 7.20 0.53
N TYR A 216 12.67 8.09 -0.41
CA TYR A 216 12.33 7.90 -1.82
C TYR A 216 13.03 6.69 -2.42
N MET A 217 14.34 6.57 -2.18
CA MET A 217 15.13 5.44 -2.67
C MET A 217 14.62 4.10 -2.13
N GLY A 218 14.28 4.05 -0.84
CA GLY A 218 13.74 2.85 -0.23
C GLY A 218 12.43 2.41 -0.88
N ASN A 219 11.45 3.30 -0.97
CA ASN A 219 10.15 2.98 -1.56
C ASN A 219 10.25 2.65 -3.06
N THR A 220 11.09 3.39 -3.79
CA THR A 220 11.31 3.15 -5.22
C THR A 220 11.99 1.81 -5.46
N LEU A 221 13.00 1.43 -4.65
CA LEU A 221 13.66 0.12 -4.77
C LEU A 221 12.70 -1.03 -4.47
N LEU A 222 11.84 -0.88 -3.44
CA LEU A 222 10.81 -1.87 -3.13
C LEU A 222 9.82 -2.03 -4.29
N LEU A 223 9.36 -0.94 -4.89
CA LEU A 223 8.49 -0.99 -6.06
C LEU A 223 9.20 -1.59 -7.28
N THR A 224 10.48 -1.28 -7.49
CA THR A 224 11.31 -1.86 -8.56
C THR A 224 11.36 -3.38 -8.42
N TYR A 225 11.55 -3.86 -7.21
CA TYR A 225 11.60 -5.30 -6.93
C TYR A 225 10.27 -6.00 -7.26
N ILE A 226 9.14 -5.43 -6.80
CA ILE A 226 7.80 -5.93 -7.14
C ILE A 226 7.55 -5.86 -8.64
N SER A 227 7.92 -4.76 -9.29
CA SER A 227 7.74 -4.57 -10.74
C SER A 227 8.61 -5.51 -11.56
N PHE A 228 9.82 -5.86 -11.10
CA PHE A 228 10.65 -6.88 -11.74
C PHE A 228 9.94 -8.25 -11.73
N TRP A 229 9.43 -8.68 -10.59
CA TRP A 229 8.72 -9.96 -10.50
C TRP A 229 7.41 -9.95 -11.29
N ASN A 230 6.68 -8.85 -11.31
CA ASN A 230 5.46 -8.72 -12.12
C ASN A 230 5.75 -8.59 -13.62
N GLY A 231 6.75 -7.80 -14.01
CA GLY A 231 7.06 -7.52 -15.42
C GLY A 231 7.95 -8.57 -16.10
N VAL A 232 8.76 -9.28 -15.32
CA VAL A 232 9.68 -10.30 -15.84
C VAL A 232 9.33 -11.68 -15.29
N GLY A 233 9.32 -11.85 -13.98
CA GLY A 233 9.07 -13.14 -13.35
C GLY A 233 7.71 -13.73 -13.76
N ALA A 234 6.65 -12.95 -13.72
CA ALA A 234 5.32 -13.39 -14.14
C ALA A 234 5.33 -13.81 -15.62
N ARG A 235 5.95 -13.02 -16.50
CA ARG A 235 6.01 -13.32 -17.96
C ARG A 235 6.79 -14.59 -18.25
N VAL A 236 7.84 -14.87 -17.47
CA VAL A 236 8.58 -16.15 -17.57
C VAL A 236 7.68 -17.33 -17.26
N GLY A 237 6.88 -17.25 -16.19
CA GLY A 237 5.94 -18.32 -15.81
C GLY A 237 4.72 -18.45 -16.74
N GLU A 238 4.35 -17.37 -17.43
CA GLU A 238 3.20 -17.31 -18.34
C GLU A 238 3.55 -17.78 -19.75
N ALA A 239 4.71 -17.38 -20.26
CA ALA A 239 5.09 -17.58 -21.66
C ALA A 239 5.98 -18.81 -21.91
N LEU A 240 6.74 -19.27 -20.90
CA LEU A 240 7.66 -20.38 -21.09
C LEU A 240 7.05 -21.70 -20.57
N PRO A 241 7.09 -22.78 -21.34
CA PRO A 241 6.44 -24.04 -20.99
C PRO A 241 7.09 -24.67 -19.75
N ASN A 242 6.27 -25.26 -18.91
CA ASN A 242 6.67 -26.01 -17.71
C ASN A 242 7.45 -25.21 -16.65
N VAL A 243 7.43 -23.87 -16.68
CA VAL A 243 8.00 -23.05 -15.62
C VAL A 243 6.99 -22.93 -14.47
N ARG A 244 7.41 -23.38 -13.28
CA ARG A 244 6.61 -23.27 -12.07
C ARG A 244 7.08 -22.06 -11.26
N MET A 245 6.18 -21.10 -11.04
CA MET A 245 6.50 -19.80 -10.43
C MET A 245 7.05 -19.93 -9.00
N GLU A 246 6.55 -20.88 -8.23
CA GLU A 246 6.99 -21.14 -6.87
C GLU A 246 8.44 -21.63 -6.83
N ASP A 247 8.81 -22.55 -7.73
CA ASP A 247 10.17 -23.08 -7.83
C ASP A 247 11.14 -22.03 -8.39
N LEU A 248 10.68 -21.24 -9.37
CA LEU A 248 11.45 -20.12 -9.90
C LEU A 248 11.82 -19.14 -8.80
N LYS A 249 10.81 -18.74 -8.01
CA LYS A 249 11.01 -17.86 -6.85
C LYS A 249 11.99 -18.47 -5.86
N LEU A 250 11.75 -19.71 -5.43
CA LEU A 250 12.58 -20.40 -4.45
C LEU A 250 14.04 -20.50 -4.93
N GLY A 251 14.26 -20.91 -6.18
CA GLY A 251 15.59 -21.04 -6.75
C GLY A 251 16.34 -19.71 -6.85
N VAL A 252 15.68 -18.67 -7.34
CA VAL A 252 16.30 -17.34 -7.48
C VAL A 252 16.62 -16.73 -6.12
N THR A 253 15.70 -16.82 -5.14
CA THR A 253 15.90 -16.22 -3.80
C THR A 253 16.71 -17.09 -2.84
N ALA A 254 17.18 -18.25 -3.28
CA ALA A 254 18.17 -19.03 -2.55
C ALA A 254 19.57 -18.37 -2.54
N ASP A 255 19.86 -17.47 -3.48
CA ASP A 255 21.05 -16.62 -3.42
C ASP A 255 20.88 -15.56 -2.33
N THR A 256 21.82 -15.57 -1.36
CA THR A 256 21.79 -14.65 -0.20
C THR A 256 21.88 -13.16 -0.55
N ARG A 257 22.29 -12.82 -1.77
CA ARG A 257 22.33 -11.45 -2.29
C ARG A 257 20.95 -10.97 -2.74
N ILE A 258 20.00 -11.88 -2.93
CA ILE A 258 18.65 -11.58 -3.45
C ILE A 258 17.64 -11.66 -2.30
N SER A 259 16.91 -10.57 -2.08
CA SER A 259 15.88 -10.52 -1.03
C SER A 259 14.69 -11.42 -1.37
N THR A 260 14.16 -12.12 -0.36
CA THR A 260 12.87 -12.81 -0.45
C THR A 260 11.69 -11.84 -0.39
N TRP A 261 11.91 -10.62 0.15
CA TRP A 261 10.88 -9.60 0.20
C TRP A 261 10.56 -9.07 -1.22
N GLY A 262 9.29 -8.95 -1.53
CA GLY A 262 8.84 -8.48 -2.85
C GLY A 262 8.99 -9.51 -3.99
N SER A 263 9.57 -10.69 -3.72
CA SER A 263 9.72 -11.78 -4.68
C SER A 263 8.41 -12.56 -4.83
N TYR A 264 7.37 -11.89 -5.30
CA TYR A 264 6.07 -12.48 -5.59
C TYR A 264 5.45 -11.82 -6.82
N VAL A 265 4.56 -12.54 -7.48
CA VAL A 265 3.76 -12.02 -8.58
C VAL A 265 2.37 -11.66 -8.10
N SER A 266 1.80 -10.60 -8.63
CA SER A 266 0.51 -10.05 -8.22
C SER A 266 -0.10 -9.21 -9.34
N ASN A 267 -1.31 -8.71 -9.11
CA ASN A 267 -1.95 -7.71 -9.96
C ASN A 267 -1.46 -6.27 -9.68
N GLY A 268 -0.20 -6.09 -9.33
CA GLY A 268 0.45 -4.81 -9.09
C GLY A 268 0.47 -4.39 -7.61
N ALA A 269 1.32 -3.42 -7.32
CA ALA A 269 1.41 -2.74 -6.03
C ALA A 269 0.47 -1.54 -6.00
N GLY A 270 -0.18 -1.34 -4.86
CA GLY A 270 -1.04 -0.18 -4.58
C GLY A 270 -0.64 0.51 -3.28
N GLY A 271 -1.54 1.31 -2.75
CA GLY A 271 -1.34 2.11 -1.54
C GLY A 271 -0.80 3.50 -1.83
N SER A 272 -0.92 4.37 -0.85
CA SER A 272 -0.64 5.81 -0.99
C SER A 272 0.84 6.18 -1.17
N CYS A 273 1.77 5.22 -1.11
CA CYS A 273 3.20 5.53 -1.02
C CYS A 273 3.95 5.25 -2.32
N PHE A 274 3.91 4.02 -2.84
CA PHE A 274 4.80 3.62 -3.93
C PHE A 274 4.63 4.45 -5.21
N GLY A 275 3.39 4.55 -5.71
CA GLY A 275 3.09 5.32 -6.93
C GLY A 275 3.44 6.80 -6.78
N LYS A 276 3.09 7.39 -5.64
CA LYS A 276 3.38 8.79 -5.32
C LYS A 276 4.88 9.07 -5.24
N ASP A 277 5.62 8.22 -4.52
CA ASP A 277 7.03 8.48 -4.23
C ASP A 277 7.91 8.31 -5.47
N ILE A 278 7.64 7.27 -6.31
CA ILE A 278 8.39 7.14 -7.57
C ILE A 278 8.10 8.29 -8.52
N GLN A 279 6.86 8.78 -8.63
CA GLN A 279 6.51 9.93 -9.46
C GLN A 279 7.21 11.21 -8.96
N SER A 280 7.21 11.44 -7.64
CA SER A 280 7.91 12.57 -7.05
C SER A 280 9.43 12.52 -7.32
N LEU A 281 10.04 11.34 -7.23
CA LEU A 281 11.46 11.17 -7.55
C LEU A 281 11.76 11.40 -9.04
N ILE A 282 10.90 10.87 -9.94
CA ILE A 282 10.98 11.13 -11.39
C ILE A 282 10.91 12.64 -11.65
N TYR A 283 9.94 13.33 -11.03
CA TYR A 283 9.81 14.78 -11.20
C TYR A 283 11.08 15.52 -10.76
N GLN A 284 11.60 15.23 -9.56
CA GLN A 284 12.80 15.88 -9.02
C GLN A 284 14.04 15.65 -9.90
N LEU A 285 14.27 14.41 -10.35
CA LEU A 285 15.41 14.07 -11.21
C LEU A 285 15.29 14.70 -12.59
N ASN A 286 14.09 14.76 -13.17
CA ASN A 286 13.86 15.48 -14.42
C ASN A 286 14.14 16.98 -14.29
N GLN A 287 13.76 17.61 -13.17
CA GLN A 287 14.11 19.01 -12.88
C GLN A 287 15.63 19.21 -12.74
N ALA A 288 16.35 18.21 -12.27
CA ALA A 288 17.81 18.19 -12.21
C ALA A 288 18.47 17.82 -13.55
N GLY A 289 17.70 17.56 -14.62
CA GLY A 289 18.23 17.26 -15.95
C GLY A 289 18.83 15.86 -16.09
N THR A 290 18.44 14.88 -15.23
CA THR A 290 18.95 13.50 -15.30
C THR A 290 17.93 12.54 -15.89
N SER A 291 18.41 11.41 -16.47
CA SER A 291 17.52 10.36 -16.98
C SER A 291 16.74 9.67 -15.86
N THR A 292 15.47 9.39 -16.17
CA THR A 292 14.54 8.66 -15.28
C THR A 292 13.97 7.40 -15.93
N ASP A 293 14.59 6.90 -16.98
CA ASP A 293 14.07 5.80 -17.82
C ASP A 293 13.75 4.55 -17.02
N LEU A 294 14.62 4.14 -16.08
CA LEU A 294 14.37 3.00 -15.21
C LEU A 294 13.14 3.22 -14.32
N LEU A 295 13.04 4.40 -13.72
CA LEU A 295 11.92 4.73 -12.81
C LEU A 295 10.60 4.77 -13.58
N GLN A 296 10.61 5.34 -14.78
CA GLN A 296 9.45 5.40 -15.65
C GLN A 296 9.01 3.99 -16.08
N ALA A 297 9.95 3.11 -16.42
CA ALA A 297 9.66 1.71 -16.76
C ALA A 297 9.03 0.98 -15.56
N VAL A 298 9.57 1.15 -14.36
CA VAL A 298 9.04 0.55 -13.12
C VAL A 298 7.60 1.02 -12.85
N TYR A 299 7.36 2.32 -12.96
CA TYR A 299 6.03 2.89 -12.80
C TYR A 299 5.04 2.35 -13.82
N ASN A 300 5.40 2.35 -15.10
CA ASN A 300 4.54 1.88 -16.20
C ASN A 300 4.22 0.39 -16.07
N ILE A 301 5.19 -0.45 -15.69
CA ILE A 301 4.98 -1.88 -15.44
C ILE A 301 3.95 -2.06 -14.32
N ASN A 302 4.07 -1.32 -13.20
CA ASN A 302 3.15 -1.43 -12.10
C ASN A 302 1.73 -1.01 -12.48
N GLU A 303 1.58 0.09 -13.21
CA GLU A 303 0.26 0.57 -13.66
C GLU A 303 -0.41 -0.40 -14.64
N TYR A 304 0.35 -0.93 -15.61
CA TYR A 304 -0.16 -1.92 -16.55
C TYR A 304 -0.57 -3.22 -15.85
N GLN A 305 0.18 -3.64 -14.84
CA GLN A 305 -0.10 -4.87 -14.10
C GLN A 305 -1.49 -4.87 -13.43
N LYS A 306 -2.02 -3.70 -13.07
CA LYS A 306 -3.34 -3.56 -12.42
C LYS A 306 -4.52 -3.99 -13.30
N THR A 307 -4.36 -3.97 -14.64
CA THR A 307 -5.39 -4.37 -15.61
C THR A 307 -5.01 -5.59 -16.43
N TYR A 308 -3.74 -5.99 -16.36
CA TYR A 308 -3.13 -7.01 -17.23
C TYR A 308 -3.91 -8.34 -17.27
N LEU A 309 -4.38 -8.84 -16.12
CA LEU A 309 -5.12 -10.11 -16.07
C LEU A 309 -6.50 -10.02 -16.76
N ILE A 310 -7.11 -8.83 -16.80
CA ILE A 310 -8.35 -8.62 -17.53
C ILE A 310 -8.09 -8.71 -19.04
N ASP A 311 -6.97 -8.17 -19.51
CA ASP A 311 -6.58 -8.29 -20.91
C ASP A 311 -6.21 -9.73 -21.26
N ARG A 312 -5.51 -10.45 -20.37
CA ARG A 312 -5.24 -11.89 -20.54
C ARG A 312 -6.51 -12.73 -20.62
N ALA A 313 -7.51 -12.43 -19.78
CA ALA A 313 -8.79 -13.13 -19.81
C ALA A 313 -9.47 -13.00 -21.19
N VAL A 314 -9.37 -11.82 -21.83
CA VAL A 314 -9.89 -11.61 -23.19
C VAL A 314 -9.08 -12.39 -24.23
N HIS A 315 -7.75 -12.35 -24.16
CA HIS A 315 -6.88 -12.86 -25.22
C HIS A 315 -6.55 -14.35 -25.08
N GLU A 316 -6.44 -14.87 -23.86
CA GLU A 316 -6.05 -16.26 -23.60
C GLU A 316 -7.25 -17.16 -23.29
N ALA A 317 -8.23 -16.70 -22.50
CA ALA A 317 -9.43 -17.45 -22.15
C ALA A 317 -10.61 -17.19 -23.09
N ASP A 318 -10.44 -16.36 -24.13
CA ASP A 318 -11.50 -15.90 -25.05
C ASP A 318 -12.75 -15.40 -24.32
N PHE A 319 -12.53 -14.76 -23.15
CA PHE A 319 -13.63 -14.34 -22.27
C PHE A 319 -14.14 -12.96 -22.66
N ASN A 320 -15.35 -12.91 -23.23
CA ASN A 320 -15.99 -11.65 -23.55
C ASN A 320 -16.74 -11.08 -22.35
N PHE A 321 -16.21 -10.02 -21.73
CA PHE A 321 -16.81 -9.37 -20.57
C PHE A 321 -18.13 -8.63 -20.87
N ASN A 322 -18.45 -8.34 -22.15
CA ASN A 322 -19.66 -7.59 -22.48
C ASN A 322 -20.92 -8.32 -22.01
N GLN A 323 -21.77 -7.61 -21.26
CA GLN A 323 -23.00 -8.13 -20.62
C GLN A 323 -22.79 -9.26 -19.61
N LYS A 324 -21.56 -9.50 -19.15
CA LYS A 324 -21.25 -10.47 -18.10
C LYS A 324 -21.32 -9.86 -16.72
N THR A 325 -21.59 -10.68 -15.72
CA THR A 325 -21.50 -10.33 -14.30
C THR A 325 -20.20 -10.87 -13.73
N VAL A 326 -19.40 -10.01 -13.10
CA VAL A 326 -18.10 -10.40 -12.54
C VAL A 326 -18.12 -10.23 -11.03
N ALA A 327 -17.77 -11.29 -10.28
CA ALA A 327 -17.49 -11.20 -8.86
C ALA A 327 -16.09 -10.60 -8.67
N LEU A 328 -15.96 -9.51 -7.88
CA LEU A 328 -14.69 -8.87 -7.54
C LEU A 328 -14.41 -9.06 -6.05
N LEU A 329 -13.43 -9.87 -5.73
CA LEU A 329 -13.04 -10.19 -4.37
C LEU A 329 -11.78 -9.43 -3.96
N GLY A 330 -11.94 -8.52 -2.99
CA GLY A 330 -10.89 -7.63 -2.51
C GLY A 330 -10.87 -6.29 -3.23
N LEU A 331 -11.06 -5.22 -2.45
CA LEU A 331 -11.10 -3.82 -2.90
C LEU A 331 -9.93 -3.02 -2.32
N ALA A 332 -9.52 -3.33 -1.07
CA ALA A 332 -8.34 -2.75 -0.45
C ALA A 332 -7.06 -3.12 -1.22
N PHE A 333 -6.04 -2.24 -1.17
CA PHE A 333 -4.78 -2.50 -1.90
C PHE A 333 -3.98 -3.70 -1.34
N LYS A 334 -4.22 -4.07 -0.10
CA LYS A 334 -3.69 -5.27 0.58
C LYS A 334 -4.61 -5.66 1.73
N LYS A 335 -4.38 -6.84 2.31
CA LYS A 335 -5.07 -7.30 3.52
C LYS A 335 -4.82 -6.44 4.75
N ARG A 336 -5.70 -6.54 5.75
CA ARG A 336 -5.63 -5.85 7.07
C ARG A 336 -5.67 -4.33 7.00
N THR A 337 -6.31 -3.79 5.98
CA THR A 337 -6.60 -2.36 5.84
C THR A 337 -7.86 -2.15 5.03
N ASN A 338 -8.54 -1.04 5.25
CA ASN A 338 -9.64 -0.56 4.41
C ASN A 338 -9.18 0.45 3.34
N ASP A 339 -7.86 0.67 3.22
CA ASP A 339 -7.32 1.67 2.31
C ASP A 339 -7.36 1.19 0.85
N MET A 340 -8.07 1.94 0.03
CA MET A 340 -8.22 1.67 -1.40
C MET A 340 -7.36 2.58 -2.28
N ARG A 341 -6.57 3.49 -1.70
CA ARG A 341 -5.73 4.41 -2.49
C ARG A 341 -4.79 3.62 -3.40
N ASP A 342 -4.84 3.92 -4.69
CA ASP A 342 -4.04 3.26 -5.72
C ASP A 342 -4.18 1.72 -5.76
N SER A 343 -5.30 1.19 -5.24
CA SER A 343 -5.60 -0.25 -5.28
C SER A 343 -5.73 -0.75 -6.73
N ALA A 344 -5.25 -1.97 -6.98
CA ALA A 344 -5.47 -2.63 -8.27
C ALA A 344 -6.98 -2.80 -8.58
N ALA A 345 -7.83 -2.96 -7.55
CA ALA A 345 -9.27 -3.06 -7.72
C ALA A 345 -9.89 -1.79 -8.36
N LEU A 346 -9.35 -0.59 -8.09
CA LEU A 346 -9.82 0.64 -8.73
C LEU A 346 -9.66 0.57 -10.25
N LYS A 347 -8.48 0.17 -10.70
CA LYS A 347 -8.19 0.02 -12.14
C LYS A 347 -8.92 -1.16 -12.77
N ALA A 348 -9.09 -2.24 -12.02
CA ALA A 348 -9.86 -3.40 -12.47
C ALA A 348 -11.34 -3.03 -12.71
N VAL A 349 -11.97 -2.29 -11.78
CA VAL A 349 -13.35 -1.79 -11.96
C VAL A 349 -13.47 -0.91 -13.20
N GLU A 350 -12.57 0.08 -13.36
CA GLU A 350 -12.55 0.95 -14.56
C GLU A 350 -12.43 0.11 -15.85
N ALA A 351 -11.52 -0.87 -15.88
CA ALA A 351 -11.30 -1.74 -17.04
C ALA A 351 -12.53 -2.63 -17.32
N LEU A 352 -13.12 -3.26 -16.32
CA LEU A 352 -14.32 -4.08 -16.47
C LEU A 352 -15.52 -3.28 -16.98
N LEU A 353 -15.75 -2.09 -16.42
CA LEU A 353 -16.82 -1.20 -16.87
C LEU A 353 -16.61 -0.76 -18.33
N SER A 354 -15.35 -0.46 -18.72
CA SER A 354 -15.02 -0.10 -20.11
C SER A 354 -15.23 -1.25 -21.10
N LYS A 355 -15.11 -2.52 -20.66
CA LYS A 355 -15.41 -3.71 -21.45
C LYS A 355 -16.90 -4.08 -21.46
N GLY A 356 -17.76 -3.26 -20.87
CA GLY A 356 -19.22 -3.36 -20.97
C GLY A 356 -19.83 -4.44 -20.08
N VAL A 357 -19.22 -4.76 -18.94
CA VAL A 357 -19.83 -5.70 -17.97
C VAL A 357 -21.26 -5.26 -17.60
N LYS A 358 -22.15 -6.24 -17.41
CA LYS A 358 -23.51 -5.99 -16.94
C LYS A 358 -23.50 -5.47 -15.52
N SER A 359 -22.74 -6.17 -14.64
CA SER A 359 -22.59 -5.79 -13.23
C SER A 359 -21.28 -6.33 -12.64
N ILE A 360 -20.83 -5.67 -11.57
CA ILE A 360 -19.72 -6.10 -10.71
C ILE A 360 -20.31 -6.40 -9.34
N ARG A 361 -20.06 -7.60 -8.80
CA ARG A 361 -20.49 -8.02 -7.47
C ARG A 361 -19.29 -8.00 -6.54
N ALA A 362 -19.17 -6.94 -5.77
CA ALA A 362 -17.98 -6.65 -4.98
C ALA A 362 -18.09 -7.18 -3.54
N TYR A 363 -16.98 -7.69 -3.03
CA TYR A 363 -16.81 -8.05 -1.62
C TYR A 363 -15.38 -7.75 -1.14
N ASP A 364 -15.28 -7.14 0.04
CA ASP A 364 -14.04 -6.94 0.79
C ASP A 364 -14.34 -6.96 2.29
N PRO A 365 -13.54 -7.61 3.13
CA PRO A 365 -13.80 -7.67 4.58
C PRO A 365 -13.83 -6.33 5.31
N LEU A 366 -13.11 -5.31 4.82
CA LEU A 366 -12.96 -4.03 5.52
C LEU A 366 -13.24 -2.78 4.66
N ALA A 367 -13.17 -2.88 3.33
CA ALA A 367 -13.17 -1.70 2.46
C ALA A 367 -14.55 -1.39 1.83
N MET A 368 -15.63 -2.07 2.21
CA MET A 368 -16.94 -1.94 1.58
C MET A 368 -17.51 -0.53 1.70
N ASP A 369 -17.51 0.04 2.90
CA ASP A 369 -18.04 1.40 3.15
C ASP A 369 -17.21 2.45 2.38
N ALA A 370 -15.88 2.34 2.43
CA ALA A 370 -14.99 3.23 1.68
C ALA A 370 -15.21 3.14 0.17
N ALA A 371 -15.48 1.93 -0.35
CA ALA A 371 -15.79 1.70 -1.76
C ALA A 371 -17.10 2.37 -2.15
N GLN A 372 -18.16 2.14 -1.40
CA GLN A 372 -19.50 2.61 -1.69
C GLN A 372 -19.63 4.12 -1.54
N ASP A 373 -19.16 4.65 -0.41
CA ASP A 373 -19.39 6.05 -0.05
C ASP A 373 -18.44 7.00 -0.77
N TYR A 374 -17.22 6.54 -1.07
CA TYR A 374 -16.21 7.43 -1.62
C TYR A 374 -15.70 7.02 -3.00
N TRP A 375 -15.19 5.78 -3.18
CA TRP A 375 -14.46 5.44 -4.41
C TRP A 375 -15.37 5.17 -5.60
N PHE A 376 -16.42 4.41 -5.41
CA PHE A 376 -17.37 4.01 -6.44
C PHE A 376 -18.77 4.61 -6.22
N ASN A 377 -18.81 5.83 -5.69
CA ASN A 377 -20.05 6.55 -5.50
C ASN A 377 -20.69 6.90 -6.87
N PRO A 378 -21.95 6.48 -7.13
CA PRO A 378 -22.66 6.77 -8.38
C PRO A 378 -22.79 8.25 -8.73
N GLU A 379 -22.78 9.14 -7.73
CA GLU A 379 -22.78 10.59 -7.96
C GLU A 379 -21.51 11.08 -8.70
N LYS A 380 -20.41 10.36 -8.55
CA LYS A 380 -19.14 10.67 -9.26
C LYS A 380 -19.12 10.11 -10.68
N ASN A 381 -19.71 8.94 -10.88
CA ASN A 381 -19.80 8.29 -12.18
C ASN A 381 -20.99 7.32 -12.19
N HIS A 382 -21.98 7.58 -13.04
CA HIS A 382 -23.19 6.77 -13.17
C HIS A 382 -22.93 5.29 -13.50
N LEU A 383 -21.78 4.94 -14.10
CA LEU A 383 -21.41 3.55 -14.36
C LEU A 383 -21.21 2.75 -13.07
N PHE A 384 -20.97 3.41 -11.95
CA PHE A 384 -20.83 2.76 -10.64
C PHE A 384 -22.17 2.21 -10.11
N GLU A 385 -23.32 2.59 -10.68
CA GLU A 385 -24.61 1.92 -10.42
C GLU A 385 -24.60 0.43 -10.79
N ARG A 386 -23.65 -0.02 -11.62
CA ARG A 386 -23.47 -1.43 -11.98
C ARG A 386 -22.71 -2.23 -10.90
N ILE A 387 -22.28 -1.60 -9.82
CA ILE A 387 -21.56 -2.26 -8.73
C ILE A 387 -22.54 -2.54 -7.61
N SER A 388 -22.64 -3.80 -7.21
CA SER A 388 -23.38 -4.24 -6.02
C SER A 388 -22.41 -4.75 -4.96
N TYR A 389 -22.74 -4.50 -3.70
CA TYR A 389 -21.91 -4.83 -2.55
C TYR A 389 -22.53 -5.99 -1.77
N HIS A 390 -21.73 -6.96 -1.39
CA HIS A 390 -22.17 -8.20 -0.77
C HIS A 390 -21.44 -8.46 0.53
N ASN A 391 -22.09 -9.11 1.50
CA ASN A 391 -21.53 -9.32 2.84
C ASN A 391 -20.67 -10.59 2.94
N THR A 392 -20.74 -11.46 1.95
CA THR A 392 -19.98 -12.72 1.91
C THR A 392 -19.44 -13.01 0.52
N VAL A 393 -18.36 -13.79 0.45
CA VAL A 393 -17.83 -14.31 -0.82
C VAL A 393 -18.90 -15.11 -1.57
N GLN A 394 -19.68 -15.94 -0.87
CA GLN A 394 -20.75 -16.75 -1.47
C GLN A 394 -21.79 -15.87 -2.19
N GLU A 395 -22.25 -14.80 -1.54
CA GLU A 395 -23.18 -13.85 -2.14
C GLU A 395 -22.57 -13.13 -3.36
N ALA A 396 -21.31 -12.74 -3.28
CA ALA A 396 -20.64 -12.09 -4.40
C ALA A 396 -20.49 -13.00 -5.63
N LEU A 397 -20.24 -14.29 -5.41
CA LEU A 397 -20.12 -15.29 -6.47
C LEU A 397 -21.47 -15.66 -7.12
N ASP A 398 -22.56 -15.63 -6.35
CA ASP A 398 -23.87 -16.09 -6.82
C ASP A 398 -24.36 -15.29 -8.05
N GLY A 399 -24.68 -16.01 -9.14
CA GLY A 399 -25.11 -15.40 -10.40
C GLY A 399 -24.01 -14.64 -11.17
N SER A 400 -22.73 -14.79 -10.82
CA SER A 400 -21.62 -14.27 -11.62
C SER A 400 -21.21 -15.25 -12.73
N ASP A 401 -20.56 -14.72 -13.78
CA ASP A 401 -20.00 -15.48 -14.92
C ASP A 401 -18.49 -15.71 -14.78
N ALA A 402 -17.82 -14.88 -13.97
CA ALA A 402 -16.40 -15.00 -13.64
C ALA A 402 -16.12 -14.40 -12.27
N VAL A 403 -15.00 -14.78 -11.65
CA VAL A 403 -14.48 -14.15 -10.44
C VAL A 403 -13.08 -13.58 -10.67
N TYR A 404 -12.83 -12.38 -10.14
CA TYR A 404 -11.51 -11.77 -10.09
C TYR A 404 -11.08 -11.56 -8.64
N ILE A 405 -10.01 -12.23 -8.20
CA ILE A 405 -9.41 -12.10 -6.88
C ILE A 405 -8.32 -11.04 -6.93
N SER A 406 -8.56 -9.88 -6.30
CA SER A 406 -7.67 -8.72 -6.39
C SER A 406 -6.81 -8.48 -5.14
N THR A 407 -7.25 -8.95 -3.96
CA THR A 407 -6.54 -8.76 -2.69
C THR A 407 -6.26 -10.09 -2.00
N ASP A 408 -5.16 -10.16 -1.24
CA ASP A 408 -4.66 -11.39 -0.61
C ASP A 408 -5.22 -11.62 0.81
N TRP A 409 -6.55 -11.43 0.98
CA TRP A 409 -7.21 -11.74 2.25
C TRP A 409 -7.08 -13.22 2.61
N GLU A 410 -6.85 -13.54 3.89
CA GLU A 410 -6.67 -14.92 4.34
C GLU A 410 -7.88 -15.80 4.03
N GLU A 411 -9.08 -15.26 4.10
CA GLU A 411 -10.32 -15.98 3.79
C GLU A 411 -10.49 -16.35 2.31
N PHE A 412 -9.72 -15.70 1.40
CA PHE A 412 -9.72 -16.08 -0.01
C PHE A 412 -8.82 -17.29 -0.31
N ARG A 413 -8.09 -17.80 0.67
CA ARG A 413 -7.35 -19.04 0.51
C ARG A 413 -8.30 -20.24 0.52
N GLY A 414 -8.17 -21.11 -0.47
CA GLY A 414 -9.00 -22.33 -0.56
C GLY A 414 -10.45 -22.06 -0.94
N LEU A 415 -10.72 -21.03 -1.74
CA LEU A 415 -12.06 -20.72 -2.25
C LEU A 415 -12.62 -21.76 -3.23
N SER A 416 -11.87 -22.77 -3.67
CA SER A 416 -12.32 -23.80 -4.63
C SER A 416 -13.68 -24.37 -4.26
N ARG A 417 -13.86 -24.81 -3.01
CA ARG A 417 -15.14 -25.36 -2.54
C ARG A 417 -16.28 -24.35 -2.52
N THR A 418 -15.98 -23.08 -2.24
CA THR A 418 -16.99 -22.02 -2.22
C THR A 418 -17.42 -21.70 -3.65
N ILE A 419 -16.48 -21.64 -4.59
CA ILE A 419 -16.74 -21.45 -6.02
C ILE A 419 -17.60 -22.60 -6.55
N GLU A 420 -17.25 -23.86 -6.29
CA GLU A 420 -18.00 -25.03 -6.72
C GLU A 420 -19.46 -25.05 -6.22
N LYS A 421 -19.71 -24.54 -5.03
CA LYS A 421 -21.06 -24.44 -4.45
C LYS A 421 -21.87 -23.29 -5.06
N ALA A 422 -21.22 -22.15 -5.32
CA ALA A 422 -21.89 -20.92 -5.76
C ALA A 422 -22.21 -20.93 -7.26
N VAL A 423 -21.29 -21.42 -8.08
CA VAL A 423 -21.37 -21.30 -9.55
C VAL A 423 -21.06 -22.63 -10.23
N LYS A 424 -21.41 -22.74 -11.51
CA LYS A 424 -21.21 -23.94 -12.34
C LYS A 424 -20.38 -23.61 -13.57
N PRO A 425 -19.60 -24.56 -14.10
CA PRO A 425 -18.94 -24.41 -15.39
C PRO A 425 -19.94 -24.22 -16.54
N PRO A 426 -19.56 -23.52 -17.63
CA PRO A 426 -18.26 -22.86 -17.82
C PRO A 426 -18.12 -21.60 -16.96
N TYR A 427 -16.99 -21.45 -16.26
CA TYR A 427 -16.74 -20.34 -15.36
C TYR A 427 -15.25 -20.02 -15.31
N LEU A 428 -14.88 -18.74 -15.38
CA LEU A 428 -13.50 -18.27 -15.36
C LEU A 428 -13.11 -17.77 -13.96
N VAL A 429 -12.04 -18.32 -13.42
CA VAL A 429 -11.41 -17.88 -12.17
C VAL A 429 -10.13 -17.12 -12.49
N ILE A 430 -10.14 -15.81 -12.27
CA ILE A 430 -8.98 -14.91 -12.48
C ILE A 430 -8.33 -14.67 -11.12
N ASP A 431 -7.15 -15.23 -10.91
CA ASP A 431 -6.46 -15.15 -9.62
C ASP A 431 -5.25 -14.21 -9.67
N GLY A 432 -5.48 -12.95 -9.30
CA GLY A 432 -4.46 -11.90 -9.25
C GLY A 432 -3.49 -11.99 -8.06
N ARG A 433 -3.70 -12.93 -7.15
CA ARG A 433 -2.92 -13.06 -5.91
C ARG A 433 -2.46 -14.49 -5.62
N ARG A 434 -2.76 -15.45 -6.50
CA ARG A 434 -2.45 -16.89 -6.32
C ARG A 434 -3.03 -17.44 -5.00
N MET A 435 -4.31 -17.16 -4.78
CA MET A 435 -5.00 -17.50 -3.53
C MET A 435 -5.61 -18.90 -3.53
N ILE A 436 -5.67 -19.59 -4.67
CA ILE A 436 -6.30 -20.90 -4.81
C ILE A 436 -5.21 -21.97 -5.08
N PRO A 437 -4.60 -22.54 -4.03
CA PRO A 437 -3.53 -23.53 -4.20
C PRO A 437 -4.05 -24.87 -4.75
N ASP A 438 -5.32 -25.19 -4.53
CA ASP A 438 -6.02 -26.40 -4.95
C ASP A 438 -6.82 -26.23 -6.25
N TYR A 439 -6.42 -25.26 -7.11
CA TYR A 439 -7.09 -24.94 -8.38
C TYR A 439 -7.27 -26.16 -9.31
N ALA A 440 -6.41 -27.17 -9.20
CA ALA A 440 -6.52 -28.38 -10.02
C ALA A 440 -7.90 -29.07 -9.87
N SER A 441 -8.45 -29.04 -8.66
CA SER A 441 -9.79 -29.61 -8.39
C SER A 441 -10.91 -28.84 -9.11
N LEU A 442 -10.74 -27.53 -9.32
CA LEU A 442 -11.67 -26.72 -10.12
C LEU A 442 -11.55 -27.07 -11.61
N VAL A 443 -10.33 -27.14 -12.11
CA VAL A 443 -10.05 -27.45 -13.54
C VAL A 443 -10.61 -28.83 -13.92
N GLU A 444 -10.41 -29.85 -13.08
CA GLU A 444 -10.98 -31.21 -13.28
C GLU A 444 -12.51 -31.20 -13.37
N LYS A 445 -13.17 -30.21 -12.77
CA LYS A 445 -14.63 -30.05 -12.78
C LYS A 445 -15.15 -29.10 -13.88
N GLY A 446 -14.28 -28.65 -14.78
CA GLY A 446 -14.67 -27.86 -15.95
C GLY A 446 -14.55 -26.34 -15.77
N TYR A 447 -13.86 -25.85 -14.74
CA TYR A 447 -13.57 -24.43 -14.57
C TYR A 447 -12.27 -24.03 -15.27
N GLN A 448 -12.21 -22.84 -15.87
CA GLN A 448 -10.97 -22.25 -16.36
C GLN A 448 -10.28 -21.51 -15.20
N TYR A 449 -8.95 -21.64 -15.09
CA TYR A 449 -8.17 -20.96 -14.07
C TYR A 449 -7.06 -20.13 -14.69
N LEU A 450 -7.09 -18.81 -14.49
CA LEU A 450 -6.14 -17.84 -15.01
C LEU A 450 -5.36 -17.19 -13.85
N PRO A 451 -4.20 -17.73 -13.46
CA PRO A 451 -3.36 -17.14 -12.41
C PRO A 451 -2.46 -16.05 -12.96
N VAL A 452 -2.09 -15.09 -12.10
CA VAL A 452 -0.93 -14.25 -12.37
C VAL A 452 0.35 -15.08 -12.30
N GLY A 453 1.27 -14.91 -13.27
CA GLY A 453 2.54 -15.62 -13.29
C GLY A 453 2.43 -17.12 -13.63
N GLY A 454 1.41 -17.52 -14.35
CA GLY A 454 1.22 -18.85 -14.87
C GLY A 454 0.32 -18.85 -16.10
N ALA A 455 0.45 -19.83 -16.98
CA ALA A 455 -0.41 -19.98 -18.15
C ALA A 455 -1.89 -20.18 -17.74
N LEU A 456 -2.81 -19.89 -18.65
CA LEU A 456 -4.19 -20.31 -18.53
C LEU A 456 -4.24 -21.83 -18.40
N ILE A 457 -5.05 -22.32 -17.47
CA ILE A 457 -5.28 -23.74 -17.26
C ILE A 457 -6.75 -24.03 -17.60
N GLU A 458 -6.92 -24.83 -18.64
CA GLU A 458 -8.23 -25.21 -19.17
C GLU A 458 -8.60 -26.63 -18.76
N PRO A 459 -9.91 -26.93 -18.64
CA PRO A 459 -10.37 -28.29 -18.49
C PRO A 459 -9.88 -29.16 -19.67
N VAL A 460 -9.44 -30.36 -19.39
CA VAL A 460 -9.15 -31.33 -20.46
C VAL A 460 -10.50 -31.73 -21.07
N GLU A 461 -10.73 -31.36 -22.34
CA GLU A 461 -11.85 -31.93 -23.08
C GLU A 461 -11.66 -33.47 -23.10
N GLU A 462 -12.61 -34.21 -22.56
CA GLU A 462 -12.70 -35.65 -22.86
C GLU A 462 -12.85 -35.78 -24.39
N THR A 463 -11.71 -35.93 -25.08
CA THR A 463 -11.73 -36.33 -26.49
C THR A 463 -12.53 -37.61 -26.51
N ALA A 464 -13.71 -37.59 -27.12
CA ALA A 464 -14.52 -38.79 -27.38
C ALA A 464 -13.59 -39.88 -27.88
N VAL A 465 -13.43 -40.94 -27.10
CA VAL A 465 -12.65 -42.09 -27.51
C VAL A 465 -13.27 -42.51 -28.84
N PRO A 466 -12.53 -42.55 -29.97
CA PRO A 466 -13.09 -43.02 -31.22
C PRO A 466 -13.65 -44.42 -30.94
N SER A 467 -14.92 -44.61 -31.15
CA SER A 467 -15.54 -45.93 -31.01
C SER A 467 -14.75 -46.93 -31.84
N THR A 468 -13.96 -47.76 -31.19
CA THR A 468 -13.28 -48.90 -31.81
C THR A 468 -14.32 -49.94 -32.20
N ASN A 469 -15.15 -49.65 -33.21
CA ASN A 469 -15.90 -50.61 -33.98
C ASN A 469 -15.22 -50.72 -35.36
N GLY A 470 -14.08 -51.34 -35.35
CA GLY A 470 -13.35 -51.78 -36.53
C GLY A 470 -12.39 -52.87 -36.10
N ILE A 471 -12.98 -54.05 -35.85
CA ILE A 471 -12.17 -55.29 -35.79
C ILE A 471 -11.62 -55.50 -37.18
N VAL A 472 -10.38 -55.05 -37.41
CA VAL A 472 -9.58 -55.47 -38.59
C VAL A 472 -9.21 -56.92 -38.31
N SER A 473 -9.78 -57.83 -39.12
CA SER A 473 -9.55 -59.25 -39.02
C SER A 473 -8.07 -59.57 -39.38
N GLU A 474 -7.45 -60.47 -38.63
CA GLU A 474 -6.08 -60.96 -38.80
C GLU A 474 -5.71 -61.44 -40.22
N LYS A 475 -6.65 -61.45 -41.17
CA LYS A 475 -6.44 -61.87 -42.55
C LYS A 475 -5.90 -60.80 -43.52
N GLU A 476 -5.79 -59.53 -43.11
CA GLU A 476 -5.28 -58.47 -43.96
C GLU A 476 -3.80 -58.13 -43.73
N LEU A 477 -3.16 -58.67 -42.71
CA LEU A 477 -1.74 -58.48 -42.41
C LEU A 477 -0.80 -59.46 -43.10
N GLU A 478 -1.33 -60.55 -43.72
CA GLU A 478 -0.49 -61.52 -44.45
C GLU A 478 -0.28 -61.22 -45.94
N LYS A 479 -0.72 -60.09 -46.46
CA LYS A 479 -0.56 -59.73 -47.88
C LYS A 479 0.45 -58.64 -48.19
N GLN A 480 1.22 -58.19 -47.21
CA GLN A 480 2.32 -57.18 -47.42
C GLN A 480 3.63 -57.60 -46.73
N ALA A 481 3.98 -58.88 -46.76
CA ALA A 481 5.34 -59.35 -46.51
C ALA A 481 5.94 -59.91 -47.81
#